data_37ce6688e948856c2f93d253c662a37d
#
_entry.id   37ce6688e948856c2f93d253c662a37d
#
_cell.length_a   1.000
_cell.length_b   1.000
_cell.length_c   1.000
_cell.angle_alpha   90.00
_cell.angle_beta   90.00
_cell.angle_gamma   90.00
#
_symmetry.space_group_name_H-M   'P 1'
#
loop_
_entity.id
_entity.type
_entity.pdbx_description
1 polymer ?
#
loop_
_entity_poly.entity_id
_entity_poly.type
_entity_poly.pdbx_seq_one_letter_code
_entity_poly.pdbx_strand_id
1 'polypeptide(L)'
;MLVTAPSAVGESTSEVPIAVENLSVVLGTSRILQDVSLRVASGEFVALLGTNGSGKSTLMRTLVGVLPPAAGTAHIYGADVTRRKAVDWERVGYVPQRSTATAGVPATVTEVVTAGLLSQRRLRLGRDATKRAHAALE
;
A
#
# COMPACT_ATOMS: atom_id res chain seq x y z
N MET A 1 -8.25 -9.74 -15.53
CA MET A 1 -8.08 -8.43 -14.85
C MET A 1 -7.64 -7.44 -15.91
N LEU A 2 -8.48 -6.45 -16.23
CA LEU A 2 -8.13 -5.43 -17.22
C LEU A 2 -7.44 -4.28 -16.47
N VAL A 3 -6.15 -4.10 -16.72
CA VAL A 3 -5.40 -2.93 -16.25
C VAL A 3 -5.37 -1.96 -17.45
N THR A 4 -6.09 -0.86 -17.33
CA THR A 4 -6.00 0.19 -18.35
C THR A 4 -4.78 1.04 -18.01
N ALA A 5 -3.77 1.00 -18.87
CA ALA A 5 -2.64 1.92 -18.78
C ALA A 5 -3.05 3.27 -19.38
N PRO A 6 -2.83 4.38 -18.70
CA PRO A 6 -2.97 5.69 -19.32
C PRO A 6 -1.80 5.98 -20.25
N SER A 7 -2.10 6.79 -21.26
CA SER A 7 -1.18 7.24 -22.30
C SER A 7 0.02 7.98 -21.71
N ALA A 8 1.16 7.75 -22.32
CA ALA A 8 2.43 8.40 -22.04
C ALA A 8 2.31 9.94 -22.06
N VAL A 9 2.63 10.56 -20.96
CA VAL A 9 2.99 11.98 -20.91
C VAL A 9 4.37 12.08 -20.28
N GLY A 10 5.33 12.50 -21.10
CA GLY A 10 6.58 13.14 -20.72
C GLY A 10 7.51 12.36 -19.78
N GLU A 11 8.63 11.89 -20.30
CA GLU A 11 9.83 11.52 -19.55
C GLU A 11 10.35 12.71 -18.75
N SER A 12 9.84 12.86 -17.55
CA SER A 12 10.56 13.53 -16.49
C SER A 12 11.05 12.44 -15.56
N THR A 13 12.28 12.51 -15.12
CA THR A 13 12.96 11.60 -14.19
C THR A 13 12.29 11.63 -12.80
N SER A 14 10.97 11.57 -12.75
CA SER A 14 10.20 11.52 -11.52
C SER A 14 10.19 10.07 -11.03
N GLU A 15 10.61 9.90 -9.81
CA GLU A 15 10.55 8.65 -9.07
C GLU A 15 9.18 7.98 -9.27
N VAL A 16 9.16 6.78 -9.86
CA VAL A 16 7.92 6.04 -10.12
C VAL A 16 7.37 5.51 -8.79
N PRO A 17 6.22 6.00 -8.32
CA PRO A 17 5.67 5.61 -7.03
C PRO A 17 5.38 4.12 -6.91
N ILE A 18 4.86 3.49 -7.97
CA ILE A 18 4.56 2.06 -7.97
C ILE A 18 5.02 1.45 -9.30
N ALA A 19 5.81 0.39 -9.22
CA ALA A 19 6.20 -0.44 -10.35
C ALA A 19 6.02 -1.92 -9.99
N VAL A 20 5.28 -2.65 -10.80
CA VAL A 20 5.02 -4.09 -10.67
C VAL A 20 5.36 -4.75 -11.98
N GLU A 21 6.17 -5.81 -11.95
CA GLU A 21 6.62 -6.52 -13.14
C GLU A 21 6.43 -8.02 -12.96
N ASN A 22 5.64 -8.62 -13.86
CA ASN A 22 5.36 -10.05 -13.97
C ASN A 22 4.96 -10.69 -12.63
N LEU A 23 4.23 -9.93 -11.81
CA LEU A 23 3.87 -10.31 -10.45
C LEU A 23 2.92 -11.49 -10.44
N SER A 24 3.31 -12.55 -9.74
CA SER A 24 2.45 -13.70 -9.46
C SER A 24 2.36 -13.92 -7.96
N VAL A 25 1.16 -14.22 -7.46
CA VAL A 25 0.91 -14.50 -6.03
C VAL A 25 0.12 -15.77 -5.90
N VAL A 26 0.57 -16.64 -5.00
CA VAL A 26 -0.07 -17.92 -4.66
C VAL A 26 -0.51 -17.88 -3.19
N LEU A 27 -1.73 -18.24 -2.92
CA LEU A 27 -2.27 -18.40 -1.57
C LEU A 27 -2.72 -19.87 -1.38
N GLY A 28 -2.02 -20.59 -0.50
CA GLY A 28 -2.18 -22.04 -0.40
C GLY A 28 -1.82 -22.72 -1.74
N THR A 29 -2.77 -23.44 -2.33
CA THR A 29 -2.60 -24.08 -3.64
C THR A 29 -3.13 -23.25 -4.80
N SER A 30 -3.76 -22.10 -4.53
CA SER A 30 -4.42 -21.30 -5.54
C SER A 30 -3.55 -20.15 -6.01
N ARG A 31 -3.35 -20.05 -7.32
CA ARG A 31 -2.69 -18.90 -7.95
C ARG A 31 -3.71 -17.78 -8.10
N ILE A 32 -3.55 -16.71 -7.32
CA ILE A 32 -4.49 -15.59 -7.26
C ILE A 32 -4.13 -14.49 -8.26
N LEU A 33 -2.84 -14.19 -8.39
CA LEU A 33 -2.32 -13.29 -9.42
C LEU A 33 -1.38 -14.06 -10.33
N GLN A 34 -1.45 -13.77 -11.61
CA GLN A 34 -0.60 -14.38 -12.62
C GLN A 34 -0.12 -13.32 -13.59
N ASP A 35 1.19 -13.13 -13.63
CA ASP A 35 1.90 -12.29 -14.59
C ASP A 35 1.31 -10.87 -14.71
N VAL A 36 1.10 -10.22 -13.55
CA VAL A 36 0.52 -8.88 -13.50
C VAL A 36 1.63 -7.86 -13.56
N SER A 37 1.53 -6.95 -14.53
CA SER A 37 2.42 -5.79 -14.65
C SER A 37 1.63 -4.50 -14.59
N LEU A 38 2.13 -3.52 -13.83
CA LEU A 38 1.47 -2.25 -13.56
C LEU A 38 2.53 -1.20 -13.24
N ARG A 39 2.37 0.00 -13.77
CA ARG A 39 3.18 1.15 -13.40
C ARG A 39 2.25 2.33 -13.10
N VAL A 40 2.51 3.04 -12.03
CA VAL A 40 1.78 4.25 -11.63
C VAL A 40 2.76 5.40 -11.54
N ALA A 41 2.50 6.45 -12.31
CA ALA A 41 3.31 7.66 -12.31
C ALA A 41 2.94 8.59 -11.13
N SER A 42 3.81 9.55 -10.84
CA SER A 42 3.53 10.56 -9.82
C SER A 42 2.33 11.42 -10.23
N GLY A 43 1.40 11.65 -9.29
CA GLY A 43 0.17 12.40 -9.53
C GLY A 43 -0.91 11.63 -10.30
N GLU A 44 -0.67 10.36 -10.63
CA GLU A 44 -1.63 9.55 -11.36
C GLU A 44 -2.68 8.94 -10.42
N PHE A 45 -3.92 8.89 -10.90
CA PHE A 45 -5.03 8.16 -10.27
C PHE A 45 -5.34 6.90 -11.07
N VAL A 46 -5.23 5.73 -10.42
CA VAL A 46 -5.47 4.43 -11.05
C VAL A 46 -6.62 3.71 -10.38
N ALA A 47 -7.61 3.24 -11.17
CA ALA A 47 -8.69 2.42 -10.69
C ALA A 47 -8.50 0.94 -11.11
N LEU A 48 -8.54 0.04 -10.13
CA LEU A 48 -8.51 -1.41 -10.37
C LEU A 48 -9.94 -1.93 -10.51
N LEU A 49 -10.31 -2.32 -11.73
CA LEU A 49 -11.64 -2.87 -12.03
C LEU A 49 -11.57 -4.39 -12.17
N GLY A 50 -12.63 -5.07 -11.77
CA GLY A 50 -12.75 -6.52 -11.88
C GLY A 50 -13.79 -7.09 -10.94
N THR A 51 -14.22 -8.32 -11.21
CA THR A 51 -15.19 -9.07 -10.39
C THR A 51 -14.67 -9.35 -8.97
N ASN A 52 -15.55 -9.76 -8.08
CA ASN A 52 -15.14 -10.24 -6.76
C ASN A 52 -14.27 -11.50 -6.95
N GLY A 53 -13.19 -11.59 -6.17
CA GLY A 53 -12.21 -12.68 -6.30
C GLY A 53 -11.16 -12.49 -7.41
N SER A 54 -11.19 -11.41 -8.21
CA SER A 54 -10.20 -11.18 -9.29
C SER A 54 -8.78 -10.81 -8.83
N GLY A 55 -8.50 -10.84 -7.53
CA GLY A 55 -7.16 -10.60 -6.99
C GLY A 55 -6.84 -9.14 -6.62
N LYS A 56 -7.77 -8.18 -6.76
CA LYS A 56 -7.54 -6.75 -6.42
C LYS A 56 -6.98 -6.55 -5.01
N SER A 57 -7.63 -7.14 -4.02
CA SER A 57 -7.18 -7.04 -2.62
C SER A 57 -5.86 -7.77 -2.38
N THR A 58 -5.57 -8.82 -3.13
CA THR A 58 -4.30 -9.55 -3.08
C THR A 58 -3.17 -8.66 -3.62
N LEU A 59 -3.39 -7.99 -4.77
CA LEU A 59 -2.43 -7.04 -5.32
C LEU A 59 -2.13 -5.92 -4.31
N MET A 60 -3.17 -5.29 -3.74
CA MET A 60 -2.99 -4.24 -2.73
C MET A 60 -2.21 -4.72 -1.51
N ARG A 61 -2.53 -5.92 -0.99
CA ARG A 61 -1.79 -6.50 0.15
C ARG A 61 -0.34 -6.81 -0.19
N THR A 62 -0.05 -7.20 -1.42
CA THR A 62 1.33 -7.42 -1.87
C THR A 62 2.09 -6.10 -1.97
N LEU A 63 1.48 -5.06 -2.53
CA LEU A 63 2.07 -3.72 -2.62
C LEU A 63 2.41 -3.14 -1.24
N VAL A 64 1.56 -3.33 -0.24
CA VAL A 64 1.86 -2.88 1.14
C VAL A 64 2.72 -3.89 1.95
N GLY A 65 3.34 -4.87 1.29
CA GLY A 65 4.28 -5.81 1.88
C GLY A 65 3.66 -6.80 2.88
N VAL A 66 2.34 -7.02 2.83
CA VAL A 66 1.64 -8.00 3.68
C VAL A 66 1.73 -9.41 3.10
N LEU A 67 1.68 -9.53 1.78
CA LEU A 67 1.78 -10.80 1.07
C LEU A 67 3.04 -10.81 0.21
N PRO A 68 3.91 -11.83 0.32
CA PRO A 68 5.06 -11.95 -0.56
C PRO A 68 4.64 -12.38 -1.97
N PRO A 69 5.30 -11.91 -3.03
CA PRO A 69 5.15 -12.46 -4.36
C PRO A 69 5.72 -13.88 -4.44
N ALA A 70 5.10 -14.73 -5.26
CA ALA A 70 5.65 -16.03 -5.63
C ALA A 70 6.62 -15.91 -6.83
N ALA A 71 6.40 -14.91 -7.70
CA ALA A 71 7.30 -14.57 -8.81
C ALA A 71 7.09 -13.10 -9.20
N GLY A 72 8.03 -12.56 -9.96
CA GLY A 72 8.03 -11.14 -10.36
C GLY A 72 8.47 -10.22 -9.24
N THR A 73 8.29 -8.92 -9.45
CA THR A 73 8.72 -7.88 -8.51
C THR A 73 7.64 -6.84 -8.30
N ALA A 74 7.66 -6.21 -7.12
CA ALA A 74 6.84 -5.04 -6.81
C ALA A 74 7.70 -4.02 -6.05
N HIS A 75 7.69 -2.78 -6.52
CA HIS A 75 8.47 -1.69 -5.96
C HIS A 75 7.55 -0.53 -5.60
N ILE A 76 7.85 0.12 -4.49
CA ILE A 76 7.26 1.40 -4.08
C ILE A 76 8.40 2.40 -3.93
N TYR A 77 8.33 3.51 -4.67
CA TYR A 77 9.39 4.53 -4.74
C TYR A 77 10.76 3.90 -4.97
N GLY A 78 10.84 2.94 -5.93
CA GLY A 78 12.06 2.23 -6.27
C GLY A 78 12.52 1.16 -5.26
N ALA A 79 11.90 1.06 -4.09
CA ALA A 79 12.24 0.07 -3.08
C ALA A 79 11.39 -1.20 -3.21
N ASP A 80 12.03 -2.36 -3.22
CA ASP A 80 11.37 -3.68 -3.25
C ASP A 80 10.51 -3.88 -1.98
N VAL A 81 9.20 -4.17 -2.17
CA VAL A 81 8.23 -4.35 -1.08
C VAL A 81 8.54 -5.55 -0.18
N THR A 82 9.31 -6.53 -0.68
CA THR A 82 9.76 -7.67 0.12
C THR A 82 10.81 -7.27 1.16
N ARG A 83 11.54 -6.20 0.87
CA ARG A 83 12.54 -5.60 1.76
C ARG A 83 11.90 -4.49 2.59
N ARG A 84 10.98 -4.84 3.50
CA ARG A 84 10.16 -3.88 4.27
C ARG A 84 10.92 -2.72 4.90
N LYS A 85 12.19 -2.91 5.29
CA LYS A 85 13.04 -1.86 5.87
C LYS A 85 13.56 -0.86 4.84
N ALA A 86 13.54 -1.21 3.55
CA ALA A 86 14.01 -0.35 2.47
C ALA A 86 12.90 0.60 1.98
N VAL A 87 11.63 0.24 2.20
CA VAL A 87 10.48 1.06 1.79
C VAL A 87 10.23 2.15 2.83
N ASP A 88 10.07 3.37 2.36
CA ASP A 88 9.64 4.50 3.19
C ASP A 88 8.11 4.47 3.37
N TRP A 89 7.64 3.70 4.34
CA TRP A 89 6.22 3.52 4.64
C TRP A 89 5.53 4.80 5.14
N GLU A 90 6.27 5.83 5.56
CA GLU A 90 5.69 7.12 5.96
C GLU A 90 5.07 7.85 4.75
N ARG A 91 5.50 7.53 3.53
CA ARG A 91 4.94 8.04 2.27
C ARG A 91 3.76 7.23 1.75
N VAL A 92 3.39 6.12 2.40
CA VAL A 92 2.37 5.18 1.91
C VAL A 92 1.17 5.19 2.83
N GLY A 93 0.02 5.60 2.32
CA GLY A 93 -1.28 5.44 2.98
C GLY A 93 -2.03 4.23 2.42
N TYR A 94 -2.55 3.38 3.30
CA TYR A 94 -3.40 2.25 2.92
C TYR A 94 -4.69 2.26 3.72
N VAL A 95 -5.83 2.32 3.03
CA VAL A 95 -7.16 2.25 3.63
C VAL A 95 -7.80 0.91 3.24
N PRO A 96 -7.91 -0.05 4.16
CA PRO A 96 -8.56 -1.33 3.89
C PRO A 96 -10.08 -1.16 3.79
N GLN A 97 -10.72 -2.00 2.97
CA GLN A 97 -12.18 -1.99 2.79
C GLN A 97 -12.93 -2.32 4.10
N ARG A 98 -12.33 -3.14 4.94
CA ARG A 98 -12.78 -3.43 6.31
C ARG A 98 -11.57 -3.38 7.22
N SER A 99 -11.57 -2.51 8.20
CA SER A 99 -10.72 -2.67 9.35
C SER A 99 -11.38 -3.76 10.21
N THR A 100 -10.76 -4.92 10.32
CA THR A 100 -10.98 -5.78 11.47
C THR A 100 -10.35 -5.04 12.64
N ALA A 101 -11.03 -4.01 13.15
CA ALA A 101 -10.76 -3.54 14.49
C ALA A 101 -10.89 -4.79 15.35
N THR A 102 -9.79 -5.20 15.96
CA THR A 102 -9.74 -6.38 16.82
C THR A 102 -10.83 -6.16 17.86
N ALA A 103 -11.90 -6.95 17.75
CA ALA A 103 -13.04 -6.83 18.64
C ALA A 103 -12.52 -6.95 20.07
N GLY A 104 -12.65 -5.88 20.87
CA GLY A 104 -12.39 -5.97 22.29
C GLY A 104 -11.58 -4.83 22.93
N VAL A 105 -10.88 -4.00 22.21
CA VAL A 105 -10.23 -2.83 22.81
C VAL A 105 -10.94 -1.57 22.30
N PRO A 106 -11.78 -0.93 23.15
CA PRO A 106 -12.39 0.35 22.77
C PRO A 106 -11.27 1.38 22.61
N ALA A 107 -11.18 2.00 21.45
CA ALA A 107 -10.25 3.09 21.16
C ALA A 107 -11.02 4.29 20.61
N THR A 108 -10.67 5.46 21.06
CA THR A 108 -11.20 6.72 20.52
C THR A 108 -10.58 7.01 19.17
N VAL A 109 -11.25 7.82 18.34
CA VAL A 109 -10.72 8.27 17.05
C VAL A 109 -9.35 8.94 17.21
N THR A 110 -9.21 9.78 18.24
CA THR A 110 -7.93 10.46 18.55
C THR A 110 -6.80 9.46 18.85
N GLU A 111 -7.09 8.39 19.60
CA GLU A 111 -6.08 7.35 19.90
C GLU A 111 -5.65 6.61 18.63
N VAL A 112 -6.59 6.27 17.74
CA VAL A 112 -6.29 5.60 16.47
C VAL A 112 -5.44 6.50 15.58
N VAL A 113 -5.80 7.78 15.40
CA VAL A 113 -5.04 8.73 14.59
C VAL A 113 -3.67 9.00 15.21
N THR A 114 -3.62 9.14 16.55
CA THR A 114 -2.35 9.36 17.26
C THR A 114 -1.42 8.15 17.14
N ALA A 115 -1.95 6.92 17.14
CA ALA A 115 -1.16 5.72 16.91
C ALA A 115 -0.51 5.70 15.53
N GLY A 116 -1.14 6.32 14.52
CA GLY A 116 -0.55 6.50 13.18
C GLY A 116 0.72 7.37 13.15
N LEU A 117 0.98 8.15 14.21
CA LEU A 117 2.22 8.92 14.36
C LEU A 117 3.39 8.08 14.93
N LEU A 118 3.11 6.84 15.34
CA LEU A 118 4.15 5.89 15.75
C LEU A 118 4.73 5.23 14.49
N SER A 119 6.05 5.22 14.39
CA SER A 119 6.77 4.49 13.34
C SER A 119 7.75 3.50 13.96
N GLN A 120 8.31 2.60 13.16
CA GLN A 120 9.35 1.67 13.63
C GLN A 120 10.57 2.39 14.22
N ARG A 121 10.78 3.66 13.86
CA ARG A 121 11.87 4.49 14.37
C ARG A 121 11.44 5.37 15.57
N ARG A 122 10.13 5.58 15.76
CA ARG A 122 9.59 6.41 16.84
C ARG A 122 8.57 5.61 17.63
N LEU A 123 9.01 5.00 18.70
CA LEU A 123 8.17 4.24 19.64
C LEU A 123 7.54 5.11 20.73
N ARG A 124 7.81 6.42 20.73
CA ARG A 124 7.24 7.38 21.68
C ARG A 124 6.56 8.52 20.94
N LEU A 125 5.37 8.86 21.40
CA LEU A 125 4.64 10.03 20.94
C LEU A 125 5.36 11.30 21.42
N GLY A 126 5.62 12.25 20.50
CA GLY A 126 6.12 13.57 20.85
C GLY A 126 5.08 14.39 21.59
N ARG A 127 5.49 15.48 22.24
CA ARG A 127 4.59 16.39 23.00
C ARG A 127 3.45 16.97 22.13
N ASP A 128 3.66 17.07 20.82
CA ASP A 128 2.69 17.64 19.87
C ASP A 128 1.82 16.58 19.17
N ALA A 129 1.88 15.31 19.59
CA ALA A 129 1.16 14.22 18.91
C ALA A 129 -0.35 14.45 18.86
N THR A 130 -0.94 14.86 20.00
CA THR A 130 -2.38 15.16 20.10
C THR A 130 -2.76 16.32 19.19
N LYS A 131 -1.97 17.39 19.14
CA LYS A 131 -2.22 18.54 18.27
C LYS A 131 -2.17 18.14 16.79
N ARG A 132 -1.20 17.32 16.40
CA ARG A 132 -1.09 16.78 15.03
C ARG A 132 -2.24 15.85 14.68
N ALA A 133 -2.70 15.04 15.63
CA ALA A 133 -3.87 14.18 15.43
C ALA A 133 -5.15 14.99 15.21
N HIS A 134 -5.36 16.06 15.99
CA HIS A 134 -6.51 16.95 15.78
C HIS A 134 -6.44 17.66 14.43
N ALA A 135 -5.29 18.17 14.04
CA ALA A 135 -5.11 18.82 12.72
C ALA A 135 -5.33 17.87 11.53
N ALA A 136 -5.22 16.57 11.73
CA ALA A 136 -5.48 15.57 10.69
C ALA A 136 -6.97 15.14 10.63
N LEU A 137 -7.77 15.54 11.61
CA LEU A 137 -9.20 15.24 11.70
C LEU A 137 -10.09 16.42 11.24
N GLU A 138 -9.53 17.60 11.04
CA GLU A 138 -10.16 18.80 10.45
C GLU A 138 -10.05 18.78 8.91
#